data_e9b8db670d8d0bf593118d94d382e78c
#
_entry.id   e9b8db670d8d0bf593118d94d382e78c
#
_cell.length_a   1.000
_cell.length_b   1.000
_cell.length_c   1.000
_cell.angle_alpha   90.00
_cell.angle_beta   90.00
_cell.angle_gamma   90.00
#
_symmetry.space_group_name_H-M   'P 1'
#
loop_
_entity.id
_entity.type
_entity.pdbx_description
1 polymer ?
#
loop_
_entity_poly.entity_id
_entity_poly.type
_entity_poly.pdbx_seq_one_letter_code
_entity_poly.pdbx_strand_id
1 'polypeptide(L)'
;MCIRDSAKPDGYTLMIGASAPQAINPHVYPNLNYDARKDFAPIGLITWLPYLFVVSPDNPAANLKDFLAAAKAKPNQLTYATTGIGTTSHLVTAVLLSKAGAAMVHVPYKGSSQAQTDIVGGRTTATFDTMVSSLAMVKSGRLKALAVSTPERVAMLPDVATVAEQGFPGFDMGAWLGLIAPAGIPPAIQDRLAREMNTVLADPTVRERLGDLGAQVRTTPTPAAFGAMMKNEYESWGAIVRDFNVKATD
;
A
#
# COMPACT_ATOMS: atom_id res chain seq x y z
N MET A 1 13.53 -21.56 5.29
CA MET A 1 12.87 -21.55 6.60
C MET A 1 12.99 -20.13 7.14
N CYS A 2 11.88 -19.39 7.22
CA CYS A 2 11.93 -18.03 7.76
C CYS A 2 11.78 -18.09 9.28
N ILE A 3 12.70 -17.48 10.02
CA ILE A 3 12.71 -17.43 11.51
C ILE A 3 11.37 -16.94 12.07
N ARG A 4 10.63 -16.12 11.33
CA ARG A 4 9.37 -15.49 11.73
C ARG A 4 8.21 -16.45 11.97
N ASP A 5 8.03 -17.45 11.08
CA ASP A 5 6.91 -18.41 11.05
C ASP A 5 7.18 -19.68 11.84
N SER A 6 8.46 -19.95 12.12
CA SER A 6 8.91 -21.09 12.94
C SER A 6 9.50 -20.69 14.29
N ALA A 7 9.40 -19.40 14.68
CA ALA A 7 9.80 -18.95 16.00
C ALA A 7 8.83 -19.42 17.08
N LYS A 8 9.34 -19.56 18.31
CA LYS A 8 8.49 -19.90 19.45
C LYS A 8 7.45 -18.80 19.69
N PRO A 9 6.19 -19.16 19.96
CA PRO A 9 5.12 -18.19 20.22
C PRO A 9 5.14 -17.68 21.68
N ASP A 10 6.29 -17.25 22.15
CA ASP A 10 6.52 -16.83 23.54
C ASP A 10 6.44 -15.31 23.74
N GLY A 11 6.18 -14.55 22.66
CA GLY A 11 6.05 -13.08 22.69
C GLY A 11 7.36 -12.33 22.53
N TYR A 12 8.51 -13.00 22.38
CA TYR A 12 9.81 -12.36 22.17
C TYR A 12 10.15 -12.20 20.67
N THR A 13 9.49 -12.94 19.80
CA THR A 13 9.63 -12.76 18.34
C THR A 13 8.37 -12.12 17.78
N LEU A 14 8.51 -10.92 17.25
CA LEU A 14 7.43 -10.14 16.64
C LEU A 14 7.83 -9.73 15.23
N MET A 15 6.85 -9.48 14.38
CA MET A 15 7.06 -9.04 13.01
C MET A 15 6.15 -7.85 12.66
N ILE A 16 6.67 -6.91 11.90
CA ILE A 16 5.83 -5.95 11.18
C ILE A 16 5.24 -6.66 9.96
N GLY A 17 3.96 -6.97 10.05
CA GLY A 17 3.17 -7.46 8.92
C GLY A 17 2.73 -6.32 8.00
N ALA A 18 2.48 -6.63 6.74
CA ALA A 18 2.04 -5.66 5.75
C ALA A 18 0.99 -6.25 4.80
N SER A 19 0.24 -5.38 4.10
CA SER A 19 -0.81 -5.79 3.15
C SER A 19 -0.33 -6.82 2.13
N ALA A 20 0.84 -6.59 1.51
CA ALA A 20 1.29 -7.47 0.44
C ALA A 20 1.57 -8.91 0.93
N PRO A 21 2.44 -9.17 1.92
CA PRO A 21 2.70 -10.53 2.37
C PRO A 21 1.49 -11.19 3.05
N GLN A 22 0.60 -10.43 3.67
CA GLN A 22 -0.51 -11.00 4.44
C GLN A 22 -1.80 -11.16 3.64
N ALA A 23 -2.04 -10.32 2.62
CA ALA A 23 -3.32 -10.27 1.93
C ALA A 23 -3.22 -10.42 0.40
N ILE A 24 -2.08 -10.08 -0.24
CA ILE A 24 -1.94 -10.11 -1.70
C ILE A 24 -1.14 -11.33 -2.15
N ASN A 25 0.07 -11.52 -1.63
CA ASN A 25 0.98 -12.58 -2.07
C ASN A 25 0.38 -13.99 -2.06
N PRO A 26 -0.50 -14.36 -1.07
CA PRO A 26 -1.17 -15.64 -1.08
C PRO A 26 -2.02 -15.94 -2.33
N HIS A 27 -2.44 -14.91 -3.04
CA HIS A 27 -3.23 -15.05 -4.27
C HIS A 27 -2.40 -14.92 -5.55
N VAL A 28 -1.19 -14.34 -5.46
CA VAL A 28 -0.32 -14.06 -6.62
C VAL A 28 0.73 -15.14 -6.81
N TYR A 29 1.29 -15.67 -5.71
CA TYR A 29 2.38 -16.66 -5.74
C TYR A 29 1.85 -18.05 -5.41
N PRO A 30 2.02 -19.04 -6.30
CA PRO A 30 1.47 -20.39 -6.08
C PRO A 30 2.20 -21.17 -4.98
N ASN A 31 3.49 -20.88 -4.76
CA ASN A 31 4.38 -21.63 -3.89
C ASN A 31 4.91 -20.79 -2.73
N LEU A 32 4.02 -20.35 -1.83
CA LEU A 32 4.43 -19.70 -0.58
C LEU A 32 4.79 -20.76 0.47
N ASN A 33 5.85 -20.50 1.22
CA ASN A 33 6.29 -21.34 2.33
C ASN A 33 5.63 -21.00 3.67
N TYR A 34 4.52 -20.25 3.64
CA TYR A 34 3.72 -19.88 4.81
C TYR A 34 2.24 -19.73 4.45
N ASP A 35 1.35 -19.94 5.41
CA ASP A 35 -0.09 -19.60 5.32
C ASP A 35 -0.35 -18.31 6.11
N ALA A 36 -0.63 -17.21 5.40
CA ALA A 36 -0.87 -15.90 6.02
C ALA A 36 -2.04 -15.88 7.02
N ARG A 37 -2.97 -16.86 6.94
CA ARG A 37 -4.16 -16.95 7.80
C ARG A 37 -3.95 -17.83 9.02
N LYS A 38 -2.92 -18.72 9.01
CA LYS A 38 -2.73 -19.73 10.05
C LYS A 38 -1.44 -19.54 10.83
N ASP A 39 -0.38 -19.03 10.20
CA ASP A 39 0.95 -19.02 10.79
C ASP A 39 1.22 -17.78 11.66
N PHE A 40 0.27 -16.81 11.66
CA PHE A 40 0.43 -15.55 12.39
C PHE A 40 -0.76 -15.23 13.28
N ALA A 41 -0.44 -14.70 14.46
CA ALA A 41 -1.40 -14.12 15.39
C ALA A 41 -1.40 -12.58 15.22
N PRO A 42 -2.56 -11.93 15.00
CA PRO A 42 -2.67 -10.48 14.94
C PRO A 42 -2.45 -9.85 16.33
N ILE A 43 -1.65 -8.78 16.40
CA ILE A 43 -1.51 -7.97 17.61
C ILE A 43 -2.29 -6.67 17.43
N GLY A 44 -2.02 -5.91 16.37
CA GLY A 44 -2.76 -4.68 16.10
C GLY A 44 -2.25 -3.92 14.89
N LEU A 45 -3.11 -3.07 14.35
CA LEU A 45 -2.80 -2.16 13.26
C LEU A 45 -1.97 -0.99 13.80
N ILE A 46 -0.88 -0.65 13.10
CA ILE A 46 0.01 0.46 13.45
C ILE A 46 -0.32 1.68 12.58
N THR A 47 -0.37 1.48 11.26
CA THR A 47 -0.51 2.59 10.34
C THR A 47 -1.12 2.16 9.01
N TRP A 48 -1.76 3.13 8.36
CA TRP A 48 -2.18 3.08 6.97
C TRP A 48 -1.25 3.95 6.13
N LEU A 49 -0.83 3.44 5.00
CA LEU A 49 0.06 4.12 4.07
C LEU A 49 -0.75 4.55 2.83
N PRO A 50 -1.10 5.84 2.73
CA PRO A 50 -1.67 6.39 1.51
C PRO A 50 -0.72 6.22 0.33
N TYR A 51 -1.27 6.11 -0.87
CA TYR A 51 -0.52 6.14 -2.13
C TYR A 51 -0.75 7.47 -2.84
N LEU A 52 0.30 7.97 -3.45
CA LEU A 52 0.26 9.12 -4.36
C LEU A 52 0.40 8.64 -5.79
N PHE A 53 -0.47 9.10 -6.66
CA PHE A 53 -0.27 8.98 -8.09
C PHE A 53 0.65 10.11 -8.54
N VAL A 54 1.89 9.75 -8.87
CA VAL A 54 2.95 10.72 -9.19
C VAL A 54 3.46 10.56 -10.61
N VAL A 55 3.86 11.67 -11.18
CA VAL A 55 4.45 11.80 -12.52
C VAL A 55 5.68 12.70 -12.48
N SER A 56 6.42 12.81 -13.59
CA SER A 56 7.47 13.82 -13.75
C SER A 56 6.87 15.23 -13.62
N PRO A 57 7.61 16.22 -13.08
CA PRO A 57 7.17 17.62 -13.06
C PRO A 57 6.81 18.17 -14.45
N ASP A 58 7.52 17.72 -15.49
CA ASP A 58 7.30 18.14 -16.88
C ASP A 58 6.06 17.49 -17.53
N ASN A 59 5.38 16.57 -16.84
CA ASN A 59 4.17 15.96 -17.36
C ASN A 59 3.08 17.03 -17.54
N PRO A 60 2.43 17.14 -18.73
CA PRO A 60 1.48 18.21 -19.05
C PRO A 60 0.15 18.09 -18.28
N ALA A 61 -0.20 16.90 -17.77
CA ALA A 61 -1.47 16.71 -17.07
C ALA A 61 -1.53 17.58 -15.80
N ALA A 62 -2.58 18.37 -15.65
CA ALA A 62 -2.80 19.20 -14.47
C ALA A 62 -3.35 18.40 -13.29
N ASN A 63 -4.04 17.31 -13.56
CA ASN A 63 -4.73 16.46 -12.58
C ASN A 63 -4.82 15.01 -13.10
N LEU A 64 -5.40 14.11 -12.30
CA LEU A 64 -5.53 12.70 -12.67
C LEU A 64 -6.48 12.50 -13.86
N LYS A 65 -7.55 13.31 -13.97
CA LYS A 65 -8.49 13.22 -15.12
C LYS A 65 -7.80 13.47 -16.44
N ASP A 66 -6.99 14.54 -16.51
CA ASP A 66 -6.23 14.90 -17.73
C ASP A 66 -5.24 13.79 -18.09
N PHE A 67 -4.55 13.24 -17.09
CA PHE A 67 -3.63 12.12 -17.27
C PHE A 67 -4.34 10.89 -17.85
N LEU A 68 -5.47 10.51 -17.24
CA LEU A 68 -6.24 9.34 -17.70
C LEU A 68 -6.87 9.57 -19.07
N ALA A 69 -7.27 10.80 -19.42
CA ALA A 69 -7.74 11.14 -20.76
C ALA A 69 -6.62 10.93 -21.81
N ALA A 70 -5.39 11.36 -21.50
CA ALA A 70 -4.23 11.11 -22.36
C ALA A 70 -3.91 9.60 -22.49
N ALA A 71 -4.01 8.84 -21.40
CA ALA A 71 -3.81 7.40 -21.43
C ALA A 71 -4.88 6.66 -22.26
N LYS A 72 -6.13 7.11 -22.23
CA LYS A 72 -7.20 6.58 -23.08
C LYS A 72 -6.99 6.89 -24.55
N ALA A 73 -6.55 8.11 -24.86
CA ALA A 73 -6.31 8.54 -26.25
C ALA A 73 -5.14 7.78 -26.91
N LYS A 74 -4.23 7.23 -26.10
CA LYS A 74 -3.02 6.53 -26.55
C LYS A 74 -2.83 5.21 -25.81
N PRO A 75 -3.70 4.20 -26.02
CA PRO A 75 -3.62 2.92 -25.34
C PRO A 75 -2.24 2.26 -25.46
N ASN A 76 -1.70 1.79 -24.35
CA ASN A 76 -0.40 1.12 -24.26
C ASN A 76 0.82 1.93 -24.73
N GLN A 77 0.70 3.27 -24.85
CA GLN A 77 1.85 4.14 -25.15
C GLN A 77 2.46 4.74 -23.88
N LEU A 78 1.66 4.92 -22.83
CA LEU A 78 2.15 5.36 -21.54
C LEU A 78 2.53 4.15 -20.70
N THR A 79 3.50 4.34 -19.80
CA THR A 79 3.99 3.30 -18.89
C THR A 79 3.66 3.64 -17.45
N TYR A 80 3.48 2.62 -16.62
CA TYR A 80 3.41 2.81 -15.18
C TYR A 80 4.42 1.92 -14.46
N ALA A 81 5.18 2.55 -13.57
CA ALA A 81 6.13 1.87 -12.71
C ALA A 81 5.44 1.29 -11.47
N THR A 82 5.95 0.20 -10.94
CA THR A 82 5.53 -0.38 -9.65
C THR A 82 6.73 -0.92 -8.90
N THR A 83 6.56 -1.24 -7.63
CA THR A 83 7.58 -1.90 -6.81
C THR A 83 7.64 -3.42 -7.01
N GLY A 84 7.02 -3.92 -8.08
CA GLY A 84 7.03 -5.32 -8.48
C GLY A 84 5.65 -5.88 -8.80
N ILE A 85 5.63 -7.06 -9.43
CA ILE A 85 4.40 -7.78 -9.76
C ILE A 85 3.70 -8.21 -8.46
N GLY A 86 2.36 -8.03 -8.39
CA GLY A 86 1.56 -8.42 -7.23
C GLY A 86 1.75 -7.52 -5.99
N THR A 87 2.47 -6.40 -6.11
CA THR A 87 2.54 -5.42 -5.03
C THR A 87 1.29 -4.54 -4.97
N THR A 88 1.07 -3.86 -3.84
CA THR A 88 -0.06 -2.92 -3.69
C THR A 88 -0.03 -1.85 -4.78
N SER A 89 1.15 -1.29 -5.12
CA SER A 89 1.28 -0.29 -6.18
C SER A 89 0.83 -0.82 -7.56
N HIS A 90 1.09 -2.09 -7.86
CA HIS A 90 0.62 -2.73 -9.08
C HIS A 90 -0.91 -2.82 -9.10
N LEU A 91 -1.50 -3.39 -8.04
CA LEU A 91 -2.94 -3.65 -8.02
C LEU A 91 -3.76 -2.37 -7.92
N VAL A 92 -3.34 -1.38 -7.13
CA VAL A 92 -3.99 -0.06 -7.06
C VAL A 92 -4.01 0.61 -8.44
N THR A 93 -2.90 0.55 -9.18
CA THR A 93 -2.84 1.10 -10.54
C THR A 93 -3.74 0.32 -11.48
N ALA A 94 -3.72 -1.01 -11.44
CA ALA A 94 -4.56 -1.85 -12.30
C ALA A 94 -6.05 -1.57 -12.08
N VAL A 95 -6.49 -1.45 -10.81
CA VAL A 95 -7.87 -1.09 -10.45
C VAL A 95 -8.24 0.30 -11.01
N LEU A 96 -7.37 1.31 -10.85
CA LEU A 96 -7.62 2.63 -11.38
C LEU A 96 -7.76 2.62 -12.90
N LEU A 97 -6.83 1.98 -13.61
CA LEU A 97 -6.83 1.91 -15.06
C LEU A 97 -8.09 1.19 -15.59
N SER A 98 -8.49 0.09 -14.97
CA SER A 98 -9.71 -0.61 -15.31
C SER A 98 -10.95 0.26 -15.11
N LYS A 99 -11.12 0.88 -13.94
CA LYS A 99 -12.24 1.79 -13.67
C LYS A 99 -12.25 2.98 -14.64
N ALA A 100 -11.08 3.44 -15.06
CA ALA A 100 -10.94 4.52 -16.03
C ALA A 100 -11.16 4.05 -17.46
N GLY A 101 -11.13 2.77 -17.80
CA GLY A 101 -11.09 2.27 -19.17
C GLY A 101 -9.83 2.73 -19.92
N ALA A 102 -8.69 2.78 -19.26
CA ALA A 102 -7.40 3.19 -19.80
C ALA A 102 -6.44 2.00 -19.81
N ALA A 103 -5.50 1.99 -20.76
CA ALA A 103 -4.48 0.94 -20.89
C ALA A 103 -3.08 1.56 -20.89
N MET A 104 -2.19 1.05 -20.02
CA MET A 104 -0.80 1.44 -19.92
C MET A 104 0.09 0.20 -19.80
N VAL A 105 1.35 0.33 -20.17
CA VAL A 105 2.33 -0.76 -20.07
C VAL A 105 2.92 -0.80 -18.66
N HIS A 106 2.86 -1.95 -18.01
CA HIS A 106 3.44 -2.17 -16.68
C HIS A 106 4.95 -2.35 -16.76
N VAL A 107 5.69 -1.62 -15.90
CA VAL A 107 7.13 -1.72 -15.74
C VAL A 107 7.46 -2.01 -14.26
N PRO A 108 7.78 -3.26 -13.91
CA PRO A 108 8.10 -3.63 -12.53
C PRO A 108 9.54 -3.26 -12.17
N TYR A 109 9.73 -2.69 -10.98
CA TYR A 109 11.01 -2.36 -10.36
C TYR A 109 11.21 -3.13 -9.05
N LYS A 110 12.44 -3.17 -8.54
CA LYS A 110 12.75 -3.79 -7.24
C LYS A 110 12.49 -2.88 -6.03
N GLY A 111 11.97 -1.66 -6.26
CA GLY A 111 11.66 -0.70 -5.19
C GLY A 111 11.36 0.70 -5.73
N SER A 112 10.82 1.56 -4.85
CA SER A 112 10.37 2.91 -5.19
C SER A 112 11.48 3.81 -5.73
N SER A 113 12.68 3.76 -5.17
CA SER A 113 13.77 4.66 -5.56
C SER A 113 14.15 4.55 -7.05
N GLN A 114 14.20 3.32 -7.57
CA GLN A 114 14.49 3.09 -8.99
C GLN A 114 13.34 3.58 -9.87
N ALA A 115 12.10 3.26 -9.50
CA ALA A 115 10.90 3.70 -10.20
C ALA A 115 10.82 5.23 -10.27
N GLN A 116 11.03 5.93 -9.15
CA GLN A 116 11.03 7.40 -9.08
C GLN A 116 12.13 8.02 -9.93
N THR A 117 13.35 7.44 -9.92
CA THR A 117 14.46 7.91 -10.76
C THR A 117 14.09 7.85 -12.25
N ASP A 118 13.44 6.77 -12.68
CA ASP A 118 13.03 6.59 -14.07
C ASP A 118 11.84 7.47 -14.46
N ILE A 119 10.96 7.82 -13.52
CA ILE A 119 9.90 8.81 -13.76
C ILE A 119 10.49 10.21 -13.94
N VAL A 120 11.40 10.61 -13.05
CA VAL A 120 12.10 11.91 -13.18
C VAL A 120 12.89 11.99 -14.49
N GLY A 121 13.52 10.88 -14.90
CA GLY A 121 14.26 10.77 -16.15
C GLY A 121 13.41 10.56 -17.41
N GLY A 122 12.06 10.51 -17.29
CA GLY A 122 11.15 10.33 -18.42
C GLY A 122 11.13 8.93 -19.04
N ARG A 123 11.79 7.93 -18.41
CA ARG A 123 11.80 6.54 -18.88
C ARG A 123 10.50 5.79 -18.57
N THR A 124 9.82 6.19 -17.52
CA THR A 124 8.45 5.74 -17.19
C THR A 124 7.58 6.95 -16.91
N THR A 125 6.26 6.81 -17.12
CA THR A 125 5.35 7.97 -17.14
C THR A 125 4.78 8.28 -15.76
N ALA A 126 4.37 7.27 -15.00
CA ALA A 126 3.66 7.44 -13.71
C ALA A 126 3.88 6.27 -12.76
N THR A 127 3.56 6.46 -11.49
CA THR A 127 3.43 5.38 -10.50
C THR A 127 2.40 5.74 -9.43
N PHE A 128 1.71 4.74 -8.88
CA PHE A 128 1.23 4.81 -7.52
C PHE A 128 2.34 4.36 -6.58
N ASP A 129 2.82 5.27 -5.75
CA ASP A 129 3.82 4.97 -4.73
C ASP A 129 3.36 5.43 -3.36
N THR A 130 3.88 4.82 -2.30
CA THR A 130 3.49 5.21 -0.94
C THR A 130 3.84 6.68 -0.70
N MET A 131 3.00 7.35 0.06
CA MET A 131 3.27 8.74 0.46
C MET A 131 4.60 8.84 1.21
N VAL A 132 4.94 7.86 2.05
CA VAL A 132 6.23 7.76 2.77
C VAL A 132 7.43 7.82 1.81
N SER A 133 7.34 7.16 0.65
CA SER A 133 8.43 7.14 -0.33
C SER A 133 8.48 8.40 -1.19
N SER A 134 7.32 9.01 -1.49
CA SER A 134 7.20 10.05 -2.52
C SER A 134 7.12 11.47 -1.97
N LEU A 135 6.72 11.66 -0.70
CA LEU A 135 6.41 12.97 -0.14
C LEU A 135 7.56 13.97 -0.25
N ALA A 136 8.78 13.56 0.06
CA ALA A 136 9.96 14.42 -0.03
C ALA A 136 10.24 14.86 -1.47
N MET A 137 10.06 13.96 -2.44
CA MET A 137 10.22 14.27 -3.86
C MET A 137 9.13 15.21 -4.40
N VAL A 138 7.90 15.04 -3.90
CA VAL A 138 6.79 15.93 -4.25
C VAL A 138 6.99 17.31 -3.64
N LYS A 139 7.34 17.40 -2.35
CA LYS A 139 7.61 18.69 -1.69
C LYS A 139 8.79 19.46 -2.30
N SER A 140 9.80 18.75 -2.79
CA SER A 140 10.95 19.36 -3.49
C SER A 140 10.70 19.66 -4.98
N GLY A 141 9.50 19.40 -5.51
CA GLY A 141 9.16 19.62 -6.91
C GLY A 141 9.83 18.64 -7.89
N ARG A 142 10.48 17.58 -7.41
CA ARG A 142 11.10 16.55 -8.26
C ARG A 142 10.09 15.54 -8.79
N LEU A 143 8.93 15.40 -8.15
CA LEU A 143 7.77 14.68 -8.64
C LEU A 143 6.53 15.58 -8.51
N LYS A 144 5.56 15.39 -9.39
CA LYS A 144 4.24 16.01 -9.33
C LYS A 144 3.21 15.00 -8.91
N ALA A 145 2.50 15.25 -7.81
CA ALA A 145 1.38 14.43 -7.36
C ALA A 145 0.10 14.89 -8.06
N LEU A 146 -0.61 13.96 -8.72
CA LEU A 146 -1.87 14.20 -9.39
C LEU A 146 -3.09 13.73 -8.58
N ALA A 147 -2.90 12.78 -7.68
CA ALA A 147 -3.97 12.29 -6.81
C ALA A 147 -3.42 11.58 -5.58
N VAL A 148 -4.24 11.50 -4.52
CA VAL A 148 -4.04 10.62 -3.36
C VAL A 148 -5.12 9.54 -3.32
N SER A 149 -4.75 8.34 -2.88
CA SER A 149 -5.62 7.15 -2.93
C SER A 149 -6.62 7.04 -1.77
N THR A 150 -6.58 7.96 -0.83
CA THR A 150 -7.46 8.01 0.35
C THR A 150 -8.83 8.61 0.03
N PRO A 151 -9.88 8.32 0.84
CA PRO A 151 -11.20 8.92 0.65
C PRO A 151 -11.19 10.45 0.82
N GLU A 152 -10.33 10.95 1.72
CA GLU A 152 -10.15 12.38 2.02
C GLU A 152 -8.74 12.80 1.68
N ARG A 153 -8.57 14.10 1.39
CA ARG A 153 -7.25 14.69 1.15
C ARG A 153 -6.36 14.55 2.40
N VAL A 154 -5.08 14.45 2.18
CA VAL A 154 -4.09 14.34 3.26
C VAL A 154 -3.57 15.73 3.66
N ALA A 155 -3.48 16.00 4.97
CA ALA A 155 -3.07 17.31 5.49
C ALA A 155 -1.69 17.76 4.98
N MET A 156 -0.80 16.83 4.70
CA MET A 156 0.55 17.10 4.18
C MET A 156 0.57 17.64 2.73
N LEU A 157 -0.50 17.39 1.96
CA LEU A 157 -0.69 17.80 0.57
C LEU A 157 -2.15 18.22 0.34
N PRO A 158 -2.62 19.32 0.96
CA PRO A 158 -4.04 19.70 0.96
C PRO A 158 -4.55 20.08 -0.44
N ASP A 159 -3.67 20.47 -1.34
CA ASP A 159 -4.03 20.85 -2.71
C ASP A 159 -4.13 19.64 -3.65
N VAL A 160 -3.66 18.46 -3.23
CA VAL A 160 -3.74 17.23 -4.03
C VAL A 160 -5.10 16.59 -3.82
N ALA A 161 -5.94 16.60 -4.86
CA ALA A 161 -7.26 15.98 -4.83
C ALA A 161 -7.17 14.46 -4.70
N THR A 162 -8.21 13.85 -4.12
CA THR A 162 -8.29 12.39 -4.04
C THR A 162 -8.66 11.78 -5.39
N VAL A 163 -8.40 10.49 -5.57
CA VAL A 163 -8.90 9.74 -6.73
C VAL A 163 -10.43 9.77 -6.77
N ALA A 164 -11.08 9.70 -5.60
CA ALA A 164 -12.53 9.76 -5.47
C ALA A 164 -13.11 11.10 -5.96
N GLU A 165 -12.51 12.23 -5.57
CA GLU A 165 -12.89 13.57 -6.03
C GLU A 165 -12.74 13.74 -7.56
N GLN A 166 -11.85 12.96 -8.15
CA GLN A 166 -11.55 13.03 -9.59
C GLN A 166 -12.33 12.05 -10.46
N GLY A 167 -13.45 11.52 -9.95
CA GLY A 167 -14.42 10.76 -10.73
C GLY A 167 -14.48 9.27 -10.42
N PHE A 168 -13.84 8.81 -9.36
CA PHE A 168 -13.84 7.41 -8.94
C PHE A 168 -14.36 7.29 -7.49
N PRO A 169 -15.65 7.56 -7.25
CA PRO A 169 -16.21 7.54 -5.90
C PRO A 169 -16.01 6.18 -5.23
N GLY A 170 -15.71 6.19 -3.93
CA GLY A 170 -15.42 4.98 -3.16
C GLY A 170 -14.01 4.42 -3.39
N PHE A 171 -13.12 5.11 -4.12
CA PHE A 171 -11.73 4.71 -4.21
C PHE A 171 -11.03 5.01 -2.87
N ASP A 172 -10.74 3.95 -2.13
CA ASP A 172 -9.96 3.96 -0.89
C ASP A 172 -9.04 2.75 -0.92
N MET A 173 -7.81 2.96 -1.35
CA MET A 173 -6.82 1.89 -1.51
C MET A 173 -5.48 2.34 -0.95
N GLY A 174 -4.85 1.47 -0.19
CA GLY A 174 -3.57 1.75 0.44
C GLY A 174 -2.90 0.48 0.92
N ALA A 175 -1.81 0.64 1.64
CA ALA A 175 -1.17 -0.44 2.36
C ALA A 175 -1.28 -0.21 3.87
N TRP A 176 -1.26 -1.27 4.64
CA TRP A 176 -1.19 -1.19 6.08
C TRP A 176 0.10 -1.84 6.60
N LEU A 177 0.54 -1.36 7.75
CA LEU A 177 1.51 -2.03 8.59
C LEU A 177 0.88 -2.34 9.95
N GLY A 178 1.11 -3.54 10.43
CA GLY A 178 0.61 -3.99 11.71
C GLY A 178 1.62 -4.89 12.44
N LEU A 179 1.47 -5.00 13.73
CA LEU A 179 2.25 -5.91 14.54
C LEU A 179 1.58 -7.29 14.55
N ILE A 180 2.36 -8.32 14.26
CA ILE A 180 1.94 -9.72 14.28
C ILE A 180 2.98 -10.57 15.02
N ALA A 181 2.55 -11.72 15.51
CA ALA A 181 3.39 -12.72 16.18
C ALA A 181 3.24 -14.08 15.51
N PRO A 182 4.10 -15.08 15.81
CA PRO A 182 3.86 -16.46 15.43
C PRO A 182 2.53 -16.97 16.02
N ALA A 183 1.83 -17.83 15.28
CA ALA A 183 0.59 -18.44 15.75
C ALA A 183 0.79 -19.23 17.05
N GLY A 184 -0.22 -19.26 17.90
CA GLY A 184 -0.17 -19.96 19.19
C GLY A 184 0.40 -19.13 20.35
N ILE A 185 0.66 -17.84 20.16
CA ILE A 185 1.03 -16.94 21.28
C ILE A 185 -0.06 -16.97 22.36
N PRO A 186 0.30 -17.05 23.66
CA PRO A 186 -0.67 -17.03 24.77
C PRO A 186 -1.55 -15.76 24.70
N PRO A 187 -2.87 -15.87 24.86
CA PRO A 187 -3.78 -14.72 24.77
C PRO A 187 -3.40 -13.56 25.70
N ALA A 188 -2.95 -13.85 26.91
CA ALA A 188 -2.54 -12.82 27.86
C ALA A 188 -1.33 -12.00 27.38
N ILE A 189 -0.39 -12.63 26.67
CA ILE A 189 0.76 -11.95 26.06
C ILE A 189 0.29 -11.13 24.85
N GLN A 190 -0.55 -11.70 24.00
CA GLN A 190 -1.13 -11.04 22.84
C GLN A 190 -1.88 -9.77 23.24
N ASP A 191 -2.76 -9.84 24.23
CA ASP A 191 -3.53 -8.72 24.76
C ASP A 191 -2.62 -7.63 25.38
N ARG A 192 -1.58 -8.05 26.12
CA ARG A 192 -0.61 -7.11 26.68
C ARG A 192 0.13 -6.35 25.58
N LEU A 193 0.64 -7.05 24.58
CA LEU A 193 1.33 -6.42 23.43
C LEU A 193 0.42 -5.42 22.69
N ALA A 194 -0.85 -5.78 22.49
CA ALA A 194 -1.82 -4.89 21.86
C ALA A 194 -2.07 -3.62 22.67
N ARG A 195 -2.23 -3.74 23.99
CA ARG A 195 -2.41 -2.57 24.89
C ARG A 195 -1.19 -1.66 24.88
N GLU A 196 0.02 -2.22 25.07
CA GLU A 196 1.26 -1.43 25.07
C GLU A 196 1.46 -0.74 23.74
N MET A 197 1.26 -1.43 22.61
CA MET A 197 1.32 -0.84 21.28
C MET A 197 0.33 0.31 21.13
N ASN A 198 -0.92 0.14 21.52
CA ASN A 198 -1.93 1.20 21.43
C ASN A 198 -1.57 2.39 22.33
N THR A 199 -0.97 2.16 23.49
CA THR A 199 -0.46 3.23 24.35
C THR A 199 0.64 4.04 23.66
N VAL A 200 1.61 3.37 23.03
CA VAL A 200 2.67 4.04 22.26
C VAL A 200 2.09 4.81 21.06
N LEU A 201 1.14 4.24 20.34
CA LEU A 201 0.52 4.89 19.18
C LEU A 201 -0.46 6.02 19.55
N ALA A 202 -0.85 6.13 20.82
CA ALA A 202 -1.61 7.26 21.33
C ALA A 202 -0.72 8.47 21.67
N ASP A 203 0.59 8.27 21.84
CA ASP A 203 1.54 9.35 22.15
C ASP A 203 1.56 10.38 21.02
N PRO A 204 1.35 11.69 21.33
CA PRO A 204 1.34 12.75 20.32
C PRO A 204 2.64 12.83 19.50
N THR A 205 3.79 12.62 20.14
CA THR A 205 5.09 12.70 19.47
C THR A 205 5.26 11.56 18.45
N VAL A 206 4.77 10.36 18.80
CA VAL A 206 4.80 9.21 17.87
C VAL A 206 3.88 9.47 16.68
N ARG A 207 2.67 9.99 16.94
CA ARG A 207 1.70 10.32 15.89
C ARG A 207 2.22 11.40 14.96
N GLU A 208 2.83 12.46 15.51
CA GLU A 208 3.43 13.53 14.73
C GLU A 208 4.55 12.99 13.82
N ARG A 209 5.50 12.24 14.39
CA ARG A 209 6.62 11.66 13.61
C ARG A 209 6.15 10.75 12.48
N LEU A 210 5.16 9.89 12.74
CA LEU A 210 4.59 9.04 11.69
C LEU A 210 3.85 9.86 10.63
N GLY A 211 3.11 10.90 11.07
CA GLY A 211 2.44 11.85 10.20
C GLY A 211 3.42 12.59 9.28
N ASP A 212 4.53 13.10 9.81
CA ASP A 212 5.57 13.79 9.05
C ASP A 212 6.19 12.94 7.94
N LEU A 213 6.22 11.63 8.15
CA LEU A 213 6.62 10.66 7.12
C LEU A 213 5.49 10.36 6.10
N GLY A 214 4.30 10.92 6.29
CA GLY A 214 3.15 10.66 5.41
C GLY A 214 2.37 9.39 5.76
N ALA A 215 2.62 8.78 6.90
CA ALA A 215 1.88 7.63 7.39
C ALA A 215 0.70 8.09 8.25
N GLN A 216 -0.47 7.47 8.07
CA GLN A 216 -1.65 7.73 8.90
C GLN A 216 -1.69 6.73 10.06
N VAL A 217 -1.56 7.20 11.29
CA VAL A 217 -1.74 6.32 12.46
C VAL A 217 -3.20 5.88 12.51
N ARG A 218 -3.42 4.61 12.23
CA ARG A 218 -4.71 3.93 12.41
C ARG A 218 -4.48 2.77 13.37
N THR A 219 -5.32 2.63 14.36
CA THR A 219 -5.21 1.57 15.35
C THR A 219 -6.46 0.72 15.38
N THR A 220 -6.32 -0.51 15.82
CA THR A 220 -7.45 -1.39 16.13
C THR A 220 -7.53 -1.57 17.64
N PRO A 221 -8.73 -1.57 18.24
CA PRO A 221 -8.87 -1.61 19.69
C PRO A 221 -8.41 -2.95 20.28
N THR A 222 -8.50 -4.02 19.51
CA THR A 222 -8.18 -5.39 19.98
C THR A 222 -7.48 -6.21 18.89
N PRO A 223 -6.74 -7.27 19.26
CA PRO A 223 -6.21 -8.25 18.31
C PRO A 223 -7.28 -8.86 17.39
N ALA A 224 -8.45 -9.14 17.95
CA ALA A 224 -9.58 -9.69 17.16
C ALA A 224 -10.07 -8.73 16.09
N ALA A 225 -10.14 -7.42 16.38
CA ALA A 225 -10.51 -6.40 15.38
C ALA A 225 -9.47 -6.32 14.26
N PHE A 226 -8.18 -6.41 14.58
CA PHE A 226 -7.14 -6.45 13.56
C PHE A 226 -7.20 -7.75 12.74
N GLY A 227 -7.43 -8.89 13.38
CA GLY A 227 -7.62 -10.16 12.68
C GLY A 227 -8.79 -10.14 11.70
N ALA A 228 -9.91 -9.54 12.09
CA ALA A 228 -11.07 -9.35 11.20
C ALA A 228 -10.72 -8.45 10.00
N MET A 229 -9.98 -7.35 10.22
CA MET A 229 -9.48 -6.49 9.15
C MET A 229 -8.57 -7.26 8.19
N MET A 230 -7.59 -8.02 8.70
CA MET A 230 -6.68 -8.82 7.88
C MET A 230 -7.43 -9.84 7.02
N LYS A 231 -8.47 -10.47 7.57
CA LYS A 231 -9.33 -11.41 6.82
C LYS A 231 -10.07 -10.71 5.69
N ASN A 232 -10.68 -9.56 5.96
CA ASN A 232 -11.41 -8.78 4.94
C ASN A 232 -10.47 -8.31 3.82
N GLU A 233 -9.27 -7.84 4.19
CA GLU A 233 -8.23 -7.47 3.23
C GLU A 233 -7.81 -8.66 2.36
N TYR A 234 -7.59 -9.83 2.97
CA TYR A 234 -7.24 -11.07 2.25
C TYR A 234 -8.31 -11.42 1.19
N GLU A 235 -9.59 -11.37 1.56
CA GLU A 235 -10.69 -11.69 0.65
C GLU A 235 -10.83 -10.64 -0.46
N SER A 236 -10.75 -9.36 -0.14
CA SER A 236 -10.86 -8.25 -1.08
C SER A 236 -9.73 -8.24 -2.11
N TRP A 237 -8.47 -8.37 -1.65
CA TRP A 237 -7.32 -8.44 -2.56
C TRP A 237 -7.35 -9.72 -3.41
N GLY A 238 -7.83 -10.84 -2.84
CA GLY A 238 -8.02 -12.07 -3.60
C GLY A 238 -9.00 -11.92 -4.75
N ALA A 239 -10.09 -11.18 -4.57
CA ALA A 239 -11.02 -10.84 -5.64
C ALA A 239 -10.31 -10.01 -6.73
N ILE A 240 -9.61 -8.94 -6.35
CA ILE A 240 -8.88 -8.07 -7.27
C ILE A 240 -7.83 -8.87 -8.07
N VAL A 241 -7.03 -9.71 -7.41
CA VAL A 241 -6.00 -10.53 -8.08
C VAL A 241 -6.64 -11.45 -9.13
N ARG A 242 -7.79 -12.05 -8.83
CA ARG A 242 -8.53 -12.89 -9.80
C ARG A 242 -9.08 -12.07 -10.97
N ASP A 243 -9.72 -10.94 -10.69
CA ASP A 243 -10.35 -10.08 -11.70
C ASP A 243 -9.34 -9.53 -12.72
N PHE A 244 -8.13 -9.24 -12.25
CA PHE A 244 -7.03 -8.76 -13.10
C PHE A 244 -6.07 -9.85 -13.58
N ASN A 245 -6.34 -11.12 -13.22
CA ASN A 245 -5.49 -12.29 -13.56
C ASN A 245 -3.99 -12.05 -13.26
N VAL A 246 -3.69 -11.42 -12.12
CA VAL A 246 -2.34 -11.11 -11.71
C VAL A 246 -1.67 -12.36 -11.17
N LYS A 247 -0.62 -12.82 -11.84
CA LYS A 247 0.20 -13.97 -11.41
C LYS A 247 1.67 -13.57 -11.47
N ALA A 248 2.43 -13.94 -10.44
CA ALA A 248 3.87 -13.92 -10.56
C ALA A 248 4.28 -15.09 -11.47
N THR A 249 5.04 -14.77 -12.49
CA THR A 249 5.82 -15.79 -13.21
C THR A 249 7.09 -16.02 -12.40
N ASP A 250 7.36 -17.27 -12.04
CA ASP A 250 8.58 -17.71 -11.37
C ASP A 250 9.84 -17.18 -12.05
#